data_7500b6d743886e4504acbec81247e856
#
_entry.id   7500b6d743886e4504acbec81247e856
#
_cell.length_a   1.000
_cell.length_b   1.000
_cell.length_c   1.000
_cell.angle_alpha   90.00
_cell.angle_beta   90.00
_cell.angle_gamma   90.00
#
_symmetry.space_group_name_H-M   'P 1'
#
loop_
_entity.id
_entity.type
_entity.pdbx_description
1 polymer ?
#
loop_
_entity_poly.entity_id
_entity_poly.type
_entity_poly.pdbx_seq_one_letter_code
_entity_poly.pdbx_strand_id
1 'polypeptide(L)'
;MEENNSLSNKYDAALAKYNTHLSDADIQARVADLIEKKVPENNTEEVKKFLFTCIDLTTLNSTDSDESVMRFTEKVNQFDDEFPDLKNVAAICVYPNFAAIVKNTLEVDGVNIACVSGGFPSSQTFTEVKVAETALAIADGADEIDIVISIGKFLSGDYEAMCEEIQELKEVCKERHLKVILETGALKSASNIKKASILSMYSGADFIKTSTGKQQPAATPEAAYVMCEAIRNTIRRQETRLASNRQEESIQSMTQLFITLL
;
A
#
# COMPACT_ATOMS: atom_id res chain seq x y z
N MET A 1 21.89 -4.41 39.56
CA MET A 1 20.50 -4.43 39.06
C MET A 1 20.22 -3.05 38.49
N GLU A 2 20.55 -2.88 37.23
CA GLU A 2 20.20 -1.63 36.53
C GLU A 2 18.75 -1.75 36.10
N GLU A 3 17.93 -0.84 36.61
CA GLU A 3 16.54 -0.66 36.17
C GLU A 3 16.58 -0.28 34.69
N ASN A 4 16.23 -1.22 33.84
CA ASN A 4 15.97 -0.98 32.43
C ASN A 4 14.68 -0.16 32.33
N ASN A 5 14.82 1.13 32.50
CA ASN A 5 13.76 2.12 32.25
C ASN A 5 13.69 2.24 30.71
N SER A 6 13.05 1.28 30.05
CA SER A 6 12.78 1.34 28.62
C SER A 6 11.84 2.54 28.41
N LEU A 7 12.42 3.66 28.00
CA LEU A 7 11.67 4.76 27.40
C LEU A 7 10.80 4.13 26.31
N SER A 8 9.48 4.17 26.50
CA SER A 8 8.52 3.72 25.48
C SER A 8 8.89 4.39 24.16
N ASN A 9 9.29 3.59 23.19
CA ASN A 9 9.65 4.05 21.86
C ASN A 9 8.47 4.85 21.27
N LYS A 10 8.75 5.92 20.49
CA LYS A 10 7.73 6.78 19.83
C LYS A 10 6.67 5.97 19.08
N TYR A 11 7.03 4.81 18.57
CA TYR A 11 6.15 3.89 17.83
C TYR A 11 5.22 3.10 18.75
N ASP A 12 5.69 2.64 19.91
CA ASP A 12 4.85 2.03 20.93
C ASP A 12 3.84 3.05 21.47
N ALA A 13 4.28 4.29 21.69
CA ALA A 13 3.40 5.39 22.09
C ALA A 13 2.37 5.74 21.00
N ALA A 14 2.72 5.58 19.70
CA ALA A 14 1.77 5.74 18.61
C ALA A 14 0.72 4.61 18.62
N LEU A 15 1.14 3.35 18.76
CA LEU A 15 0.25 2.18 18.83
C LEU A 15 -0.67 2.22 20.06
N ALA A 16 -0.19 2.66 21.22
CA ALA A 16 -0.98 2.77 22.45
C ALA A 16 -2.22 3.67 22.33
N LYS A 17 -2.27 4.51 21.27
CA LYS A 17 -3.42 5.37 20.98
C LYS A 17 -4.59 4.62 20.32
N TYR A 18 -4.41 3.37 19.93
CA TYR A 18 -5.37 2.58 19.18
C TYR A 18 -5.66 1.26 19.89
N ASN A 19 -6.87 0.74 19.73
CA ASN A 19 -7.14 -0.64 20.09
C ASN A 19 -6.52 -1.56 19.04
N THR A 20 -5.36 -2.13 19.36
CA THR A 20 -4.64 -3.07 18.48
C THR A 20 -4.81 -4.53 18.90
N HIS A 21 -5.51 -4.81 19.99
CA HIS A 21 -5.82 -6.17 20.45
C HIS A 21 -7.14 -6.61 19.83
N LEU A 22 -7.07 -7.33 18.73
CA LEU A 22 -8.23 -7.81 17.97
C LEU A 22 -8.33 -9.31 18.08
N SER A 23 -9.57 -9.80 18.17
CA SER A 23 -9.89 -11.23 18.07
C SER A 23 -10.10 -11.59 16.60
N ASP A 24 -9.33 -12.55 16.07
CA ASP A 24 -9.47 -13.01 14.69
C ASP A 24 -10.88 -13.60 14.44
N ALA A 25 -11.46 -14.30 15.43
CA ALA A 25 -12.81 -14.84 15.34
C ALA A 25 -13.88 -13.73 15.23
N ASP A 26 -13.72 -12.63 16.00
CA ASP A 26 -14.67 -11.51 15.93
C ASP A 26 -14.55 -10.77 14.58
N ILE A 27 -13.34 -10.64 14.05
CA ILE A 27 -13.14 -10.05 12.71
C ILE A 27 -13.79 -10.93 11.64
N GLN A 28 -13.57 -12.25 11.69
CA GLN A 28 -14.17 -13.20 10.76
C GLN A 28 -15.71 -13.12 10.78
N ALA A 29 -16.32 -13.09 11.97
CA ALA A 29 -17.77 -12.97 12.12
C ALA A 29 -18.30 -11.65 11.54
N ARG A 30 -17.61 -10.52 11.79
CA ARG A 30 -18.00 -9.21 11.25
C ARG A 30 -17.87 -9.14 9.73
N VAL A 31 -16.83 -9.73 9.18
CA VAL A 31 -16.60 -9.77 7.73
C VAL A 31 -17.67 -10.62 7.06
N ALA A 32 -18.03 -11.79 7.62
CA ALA A 32 -19.11 -12.63 7.11
C ALA A 32 -20.45 -11.87 7.07
N ASP A 33 -20.79 -11.15 8.14
CA ASP A 33 -22.01 -10.31 8.21
C ASP A 33 -21.99 -9.18 7.16
N LEU A 34 -20.85 -8.54 6.96
CA LEU A 34 -20.69 -7.49 5.95
C LEU A 34 -20.83 -8.04 4.53
N ILE A 35 -20.22 -9.20 4.24
CA ILE A 35 -20.32 -9.84 2.92
C ILE A 35 -21.79 -10.18 2.63
N GLU A 36 -22.48 -10.81 3.59
CA GLU A 36 -23.88 -11.19 3.42
C GLU A 36 -24.79 -9.98 3.15
N LYS A 37 -24.59 -8.87 3.89
CA LYS A 37 -25.48 -7.70 3.83
C LYS A 37 -25.09 -6.71 2.72
N LYS A 38 -23.78 -6.50 2.48
CA LYS A 38 -23.32 -5.36 1.67
C LYS A 38 -22.90 -5.74 0.25
N VAL A 39 -22.48 -6.98 0.01
CA VAL A 39 -22.10 -7.39 -1.34
C VAL A 39 -23.29 -7.35 -2.30
N PRO A 40 -24.51 -7.84 -1.94
CA PRO A 40 -25.66 -7.73 -2.83
C PRO A 40 -26.04 -6.28 -3.17
N GLU A 41 -25.90 -5.35 -2.21
CA GLU A 41 -26.21 -3.93 -2.39
C GLU A 41 -25.20 -3.24 -3.33
N ASN A 42 -23.93 -3.65 -3.28
CA ASN A 42 -22.82 -3.02 -3.99
C ASN A 42 -22.43 -3.75 -5.29
N ASN A 43 -23.04 -4.89 -5.61
CA ASN A 43 -22.75 -5.62 -6.85
C ASN A 43 -23.49 -4.98 -8.05
N THR A 44 -23.18 -3.73 -8.35
CA THR A 44 -23.74 -2.95 -9.45
C THR A 44 -22.68 -2.69 -10.52
N GLU A 45 -23.13 -2.41 -11.75
CA GLU A 45 -22.24 -2.05 -12.84
C GLU A 45 -21.43 -0.77 -12.54
N GLU A 46 -22.05 0.19 -11.86
CA GLU A 46 -21.38 1.44 -11.46
C GLU A 46 -20.22 1.17 -10.50
N VAL A 47 -20.44 0.35 -9.47
CA VAL A 47 -19.38 -0.04 -8.52
C VAL A 47 -18.28 -0.83 -9.23
N LYS A 48 -18.61 -1.74 -10.14
CA LYS A 48 -17.59 -2.49 -10.91
C LYS A 48 -16.76 -1.56 -11.79
N LYS A 49 -17.40 -0.62 -12.49
CA LYS A 49 -16.69 0.40 -13.28
C LYS A 49 -15.76 1.25 -12.41
N PHE A 50 -16.23 1.65 -11.24
CA PHE A 50 -15.39 2.37 -10.27
C PHE A 50 -14.20 1.52 -9.80
N LEU A 51 -14.42 0.26 -9.41
CA LEU A 51 -13.35 -0.64 -8.97
C LEU A 51 -12.32 -0.88 -10.08
N PHE A 52 -12.74 -0.93 -11.34
CA PHE A 52 -11.83 -1.06 -12.46
C PHE A 52 -10.83 0.10 -12.51
N THR A 53 -11.27 1.33 -12.24
CA THR A 53 -10.40 2.51 -12.20
C THR A 53 -9.44 2.56 -11.00
N CYS A 54 -9.55 1.61 -10.09
CA CYS A 54 -8.67 1.48 -8.91
C CYS A 54 -7.62 0.38 -9.09
N ILE A 55 -7.57 -0.29 -10.25
CA ILE A 55 -6.66 -1.41 -10.49
C ILE A 55 -5.26 -0.89 -10.83
N ASP A 56 -4.25 -1.40 -10.12
CA ASP A 56 -2.86 -1.40 -10.59
C ASP A 56 -2.69 -2.64 -11.48
N LEU A 57 -2.73 -2.45 -12.81
CA LEU A 57 -2.56 -3.56 -13.73
C LEU A 57 -1.11 -4.03 -13.69
N THR A 58 -0.88 -5.26 -13.23
CA THR A 58 0.42 -5.70 -12.73
C THR A 58 1.02 -6.82 -13.57
N THR A 59 2.30 -6.69 -13.95
CA THR A 59 3.14 -7.80 -14.40
C THR A 59 4.45 -7.80 -13.62
N LEU A 60 4.67 -8.87 -12.85
CA LEU A 60 5.85 -9.06 -11.99
C LEU A 60 6.35 -10.50 -12.13
N ASN A 61 6.47 -10.96 -13.38
CA ASN A 61 6.99 -12.29 -13.65
C ASN A 61 8.51 -12.24 -13.84
N SER A 62 9.21 -13.26 -13.39
CA SER A 62 10.66 -13.39 -13.64
C SER A 62 11.02 -13.55 -15.12
N THR A 63 10.01 -13.77 -15.94
CA THR A 63 10.13 -13.91 -17.42
C THR A 63 9.75 -12.63 -18.17
N ASP A 64 9.41 -11.55 -17.48
CA ASP A 64 9.12 -10.27 -18.12
C ASP A 64 10.36 -9.75 -18.85
N SER A 65 10.14 -9.18 -20.02
CA SER A 65 11.15 -8.59 -20.90
C SER A 65 10.66 -7.26 -21.45
N ASP A 66 11.56 -6.45 -22.00
CA ASP A 66 11.22 -5.16 -22.62
C ASP A 66 10.07 -5.32 -23.60
N GLU A 67 10.12 -6.33 -24.48
CA GLU A 67 9.07 -6.59 -25.46
C GLU A 67 7.74 -7.01 -24.83
N SER A 68 7.76 -7.83 -23.76
CA SER A 68 6.53 -8.26 -23.08
C SER A 68 5.87 -7.12 -22.34
N VAL A 69 6.66 -6.25 -21.69
CA VAL A 69 6.17 -5.07 -20.96
C VAL A 69 5.65 -4.00 -21.94
N MET A 70 6.34 -3.79 -23.05
CA MET A 70 5.86 -2.91 -24.12
C MET A 70 4.48 -3.36 -24.62
N ARG A 71 4.33 -4.64 -25.01
CA ARG A 71 3.02 -5.17 -25.43
C ARG A 71 1.95 -5.14 -24.35
N PHE A 72 2.34 -5.24 -23.10
CA PHE A 72 1.43 -5.11 -21.96
C PHE A 72 0.91 -3.68 -21.84
N THR A 73 1.79 -2.69 -22.01
CA THR A 73 1.43 -1.25 -21.98
C THR A 73 0.57 -0.86 -23.20
N GLU A 74 0.89 -1.37 -24.38
CA GLU A 74 0.09 -1.14 -25.60
C GLU A 74 -1.38 -1.56 -25.43
N LYS A 75 -1.66 -2.63 -24.68
CA LYS A 75 -3.06 -3.03 -24.37
C LYS A 75 -3.80 -1.99 -23.54
N VAL A 76 -3.07 -1.27 -22.67
CA VAL A 76 -3.66 -0.17 -21.88
C VAL A 76 -3.97 1.02 -22.78
N ASN A 77 -3.12 1.33 -23.77
CA ASN A 77 -3.39 2.35 -24.76
C ASN A 77 -4.62 2.01 -25.63
N GLN A 78 -4.71 0.75 -26.09
CA GLN A 78 -5.82 0.26 -26.93
C GLN A 78 -7.15 0.25 -26.18
N PHE A 79 -7.13 0.13 -24.85
CA PHE A 79 -8.37 0.08 -24.04
C PHE A 79 -9.23 1.31 -24.20
N ASP A 80 -8.66 2.50 -24.28
CA ASP A 80 -9.43 3.76 -24.44
C ASP A 80 -10.14 3.82 -25.80
N ASP A 81 -9.50 3.28 -26.84
CA ASP A 81 -10.09 3.20 -28.18
C ASP A 81 -11.20 2.14 -28.25
N GLU A 82 -11.00 0.99 -27.58
CA GLU A 82 -11.97 -0.11 -27.59
C GLU A 82 -13.17 0.16 -26.65
N PHE A 83 -12.97 0.90 -25.58
CA PHE A 83 -13.99 1.16 -24.55
C PHE A 83 -14.07 2.66 -24.16
N PRO A 84 -14.43 3.54 -25.10
CA PRO A 84 -14.39 5.02 -24.90
C PRO A 84 -15.31 5.52 -23.77
N ASP A 85 -16.30 4.71 -23.36
CA ASP A 85 -17.22 5.04 -22.24
C ASP A 85 -16.70 4.59 -20.86
N LEU A 86 -15.55 3.94 -20.80
CA LEU A 86 -14.93 3.45 -19.57
C LEU A 86 -13.63 4.21 -19.29
N LYS A 87 -13.41 4.54 -18.03
CA LYS A 87 -12.11 5.04 -17.60
C LYS A 87 -11.12 3.89 -17.47
N ASN A 88 -9.87 4.14 -17.81
CA ASN A 88 -8.79 3.17 -17.74
C ASN A 88 -8.40 2.80 -16.29
N VAL A 89 -7.48 1.87 -16.13
CA VAL A 89 -6.90 1.45 -14.85
C VAL A 89 -6.14 2.58 -14.17
N ALA A 90 -5.89 2.46 -12.86
CA ALA A 90 -5.18 3.48 -12.08
C ALA A 90 -3.69 3.56 -12.45
N ALA A 91 -3.05 2.41 -12.59
CA ALA A 91 -1.61 2.33 -12.87
C ALA A 91 -1.23 1.04 -13.62
N ILE A 92 -0.07 1.08 -14.25
CA ILE A 92 0.68 -0.10 -14.69
C ILE A 92 1.78 -0.37 -13.66
N CYS A 93 1.79 -1.57 -13.06
CA CYS A 93 2.79 -1.94 -12.04
C CYS A 93 3.78 -2.97 -12.59
N VAL A 94 5.08 -2.63 -12.52
CA VAL A 94 6.19 -3.40 -13.11
C VAL A 94 7.40 -3.46 -12.17
N TYR A 95 8.40 -4.26 -12.51
CA TYR A 95 9.73 -4.18 -11.90
C TYR A 95 10.42 -2.85 -12.26
N PRO A 96 11.29 -2.30 -11.40
CA PRO A 96 11.84 -0.94 -11.56
C PRO A 96 12.62 -0.75 -12.86
N ASN A 97 13.30 -1.76 -13.35
CA ASN A 97 14.06 -1.72 -14.61
C ASN A 97 13.18 -1.57 -15.87
N PHE A 98 11.87 -1.69 -15.76
CA PHE A 98 10.92 -1.49 -16.85
C PHE A 98 10.20 -0.14 -16.80
N ALA A 99 10.47 0.70 -15.82
CA ALA A 99 9.82 2.01 -15.70
C ALA A 99 9.96 2.85 -16.98
N ALA A 100 11.18 2.93 -17.54
CA ALA A 100 11.45 3.65 -18.77
C ALA A 100 10.72 3.07 -20.00
N ILE A 101 10.54 1.74 -20.07
CA ILE A 101 9.78 1.09 -21.14
C ILE A 101 8.32 1.50 -21.08
N VAL A 102 7.69 1.42 -19.89
CA VAL A 102 6.30 1.83 -19.70
C VAL A 102 6.15 3.31 -20.05
N LYS A 103 7.03 4.18 -19.52
CA LYS A 103 7.01 5.63 -19.78
C LYS A 103 7.08 5.98 -21.27
N ASN A 104 7.89 5.26 -22.03
CA ASN A 104 8.07 5.52 -23.46
C ASN A 104 6.97 4.92 -24.34
N THR A 105 6.18 3.98 -23.80
CA THR A 105 5.12 3.27 -24.54
C THR A 105 3.73 3.76 -24.18
N LEU A 106 3.52 4.24 -22.95
CA LEU A 106 2.22 4.71 -22.47
C LEU A 106 1.84 6.03 -23.13
N GLU A 107 0.70 6.04 -23.82
CA GLU A 107 0.19 7.18 -24.60
C GLU A 107 -1.07 7.81 -23.98
N VAL A 108 -1.79 7.05 -23.11
CA VAL A 108 -3.02 7.52 -22.50
C VAL A 108 -2.77 8.32 -21.23
N ASP A 109 -3.59 9.34 -21.00
CA ASP A 109 -3.54 10.16 -19.79
C ASP A 109 -4.22 9.48 -18.60
N GLY A 110 -3.76 9.81 -17.40
CA GLY A 110 -4.41 9.41 -16.14
C GLY A 110 -4.10 8.00 -15.65
N VAL A 111 -3.20 7.27 -16.34
CA VAL A 111 -2.65 5.99 -15.89
C VAL A 111 -1.24 6.24 -15.36
N ASN A 112 -1.01 5.93 -14.09
CA ASN A 112 0.30 6.11 -13.45
C ASN A 112 1.25 4.93 -13.73
N ILE A 113 2.54 5.17 -13.52
CA ILE A 113 3.58 4.14 -13.56
C ILE A 113 3.95 3.77 -12.13
N ALA A 114 3.58 2.57 -11.70
CA ALA A 114 3.96 2.04 -10.40
C ALA A 114 5.14 1.07 -10.56
N CYS A 115 6.12 1.15 -9.66
CA CYS A 115 7.25 0.22 -9.65
C CYS A 115 7.41 -0.41 -8.29
N VAL A 116 7.57 -1.74 -8.24
CA VAL A 116 8.03 -2.40 -7.02
C VAL A 116 9.47 -2.02 -6.76
N SER A 117 9.85 -1.88 -5.49
CA SER A 117 11.19 -1.50 -5.08
C SER A 117 11.53 -2.02 -3.68
N GLY A 118 12.67 -1.64 -3.15
CA GLY A 118 13.08 -1.97 -1.79
C GLY A 118 13.38 -3.46 -1.59
N GLY A 119 13.93 -4.13 -2.62
CA GLY A 119 14.23 -5.56 -2.56
C GLY A 119 12.96 -6.43 -2.61
N PHE A 120 11.96 -5.99 -3.37
CA PHE A 120 10.73 -6.76 -3.60
C PHE A 120 11.01 -8.18 -4.11
N PRO A 121 10.32 -9.25 -3.65
CA PRO A 121 9.18 -9.21 -2.70
C PRO A 121 9.57 -9.38 -1.23
N SER A 122 10.82 -9.66 -0.90
CA SER A 122 11.22 -10.08 0.45
C SER A 122 11.60 -8.94 1.38
N SER A 123 11.95 -7.78 0.84
CA SER A 123 12.51 -6.65 1.60
C SER A 123 13.84 -6.98 2.32
N GLN A 124 14.50 -8.10 1.98
CA GLN A 124 15.68 -8.63 2.66
C GLN A 124 16.98 -8.16 1.97
N THR A 125 17.25 -6.85 2.05
CA THR A 125 18.48 -6.24 1.55
C THR A 125 18.83 -5.02 2.41
N PHE A 126 19.95 -4.37 2.12
CA PHE A 126 20.42 -3.18 2.82
C PHE A 126 19.55 -1.97 2.50
N THR A 127 19.30 -1.09 3.46
CA THR A 127 18.49 0.12 3.28
C THR A 127 19.05 1.02 2.18
N GLU A 128 20.36 1.16 2.09
CA GLU A 128 21.04 1.95 1.05
C GLU A 128 20.78 1.41 -0.36
N VAL A 129 20.67 0.08 -0.50
CA VAL A 129 20.29 -0.56 -1.78
C VAL A 129 18.83 -0.27 -2.12
N LYS A 130 17.93 -0.33 -1.14
CA LYS A 130 16.52 0.03 -1.32
C LYS A 130 16.34 1.48 -1.75
N VAL A 131 17.08 2.39 -1.12
CA VAL A 131 17.14 3.82 -1.47
C VAL A 131 17.61 4.02 -2.90
N ALA A 132 18.69 3.36 -3.30
CA ALA A 132 19.24 3.47 -4.64
C ALA A 132 18.27 2.92 -5.69
N GLU A 133 17.65 1.75 -5.46
CA GLU A 133 16.66 1.14 -6.35
C GLU A 133 15.44 2.06 -6.53
N THR A 134 14.93 2.62 -5.44
CA THR A 134 13.80 3.56 -5.45
C THR A 134 14.14 4.83 -6.24
N ALA A 135 15.32 5.41 -6.01
CA ALA A 135 15.76 6.60 -6.72
C ALA A 135 15.91 6.37 -8.23
N LEU A 136 16.42 5.20 -8.64
CA LEU A 136 16.54 4.82 -10.06
C LEU A 136 15.17 4.62 -10.70
N ALA A 137 14.24 3.92 -10.05
CA ALA A 137 12.88 3.73 -10.56
C ALA A 137 12.18 5.08 -10.81
N ILE A 138 12.32 6.04 -9.88
CA ILE A 138 11.78 7.39 -10.02
C ILE A 138 12.45 8.15 -11.16
N ALA A 139 13.77 8.06 -11.30
CA ALA A 139 14.50 8.71 -12.39
C ALA A 139 14.06 8.18 -13.76
N ASP A 140 13.76 6.89 -13.86
CA ASP A 140 13.28 6.23 -15.06
C ASP A 140 11.78 6.48 -15.33
N GLY A 141 11.06 7.11 -14.40
CA GLY A 141 9.70 7.62 -14.65
C GLY A 141 8.61 7.03 -13.80
N ALA A 142 8.91 6.29 -12.73
CA ALA A 142 7.89 5.83 -11.80
C ALA A 142 7.20 7.02 -11.10
N ASP A 143 5.86 6.99 -11.07
CA ASP A 143 5.00 7.92 -10.35
C ASP A 143 4.70 7.42 -8.95
N GLU A 144 4.73 6.10 -8.76
CA GLU A 144 4.37 5.42 -7.54
C GLU A 144 5.39 4.31 -7.25
N ILE A 145 5.72 4.13 -5.99
CA ILE A 145 6.70 3.14 -5.52
C ILE A 145 6.02 2.19 -4.54
N ASP A 146 6.09 0.90 -4.83
CA ASP A 146 5.54 -0.16 -4.01
C ASP A 146 6.67 -0.89 -3.27
N ILE A 147 6.72 -0.78 -1.94
CA ILE A 147 7.71 -1.48 -1.10
C ILE A 147 7.03 -2.48 -0.18
N VAL A 148 7.78 -3.47 0.28
CA VAL A 148 7.32 -4.40 1.33
C VAL A 148 7.94 -4.01 2.66
N ILE A 149 7.18 -4.05 3.75
CA ILE A 149 7.75 -3.84 5.09
C ILE A 149 8.84 -4.87 5.38
N SER A 150 9.81 -4.52 6.23
CA SER A 150 10.78 -5.47 6.80
C SER A 150 10.06 -6.37 7.81
N ILE A 151 9.37 -7.43 7.29
CA ILE A 151 8.47 -8.31 8.04
C ILE A 151 9.17 -8.93 9.26
N GLY A 152 10.42 -9.35 9.10
CA GLY A 152 11.21 -9.94 10.18
C GLY A 152 11.42 -8.96 11.33
N LYS A 153 11.73 -7.69 11.05
CA LYS A 153 11.85 -6.63 12.05
C LYS A 153 10.53 -6.39 12.76
N PHE A 154 9.43 -6.28 12.02
CA PHE A 154 8.10 -6.14 12.59
C PHE A 154 7.74 -7.29 13.54
N LEU A 155 7.93 -8.55 13.13
CA LEU A 155 7.58 -9.72 13.91
C LEU A 155 8.46 -9.91 15.16
N SER A 156 9.70 -9.42 15.13
CA SER A 156 10.59 -9.39 16.30
C SER A 156 10.31 -8.22 17.26
N GLY A 157 9.38 -7.31 16.91
CA GLY A 157 9.06 -6.12 17.70
C GLY A 157 9.99 -4.94 17.46
N ASP A 158 10.91 -5.03 16.52
CA ASP A 158 11.78 -3.92 16.10
C ASP A 158 11.02 -2.96 15.18
N TYR A 159 10.02 -2.30 15.74
CA TYR A 159 9.17 -1.35 15.02
C TYR A 159 9.95 -0.10 14.58
N GLU A 160 10.97 0.29 15.34
CA GLU A 160 11.80 1.45 15.05
C GLU A 160 12.51 1.27 13.72
N ALA A 161 13.29 0.20 13.57
CA ALA A 161 14.04 -0.06 12.36
C ALA A 161 13.13 -0.26 11.11
N MET A 162 11.95 -0.87 11.27
CA MET A 162 10.97 -0.97 10.18
C MET A 162 10.43 0.41 9.77
N CYS A 163 10.06 1.24 10.75
CA CYS A 163 9.45 2.53 10.50
C CYS A 163 10.45 3.54 9.93
N GLU A 164 11.69 3.55 10.41
CA GLU A 164 12.76 4.41 9.91
C GLU A 164 13.09 4.08 8.45
N GLU A 165 13.13 2.79 8.09
CA GLU A 165 13.29 2.36 6.70
C GLU A 165 12.16 2.91 5.79
N ILE A 166 10.89 2.85 6.23
CA ILE A 166 9.77 3.41 5.47
C ILE A 166 9.90 4.93 5.33
N GLN A 167 10.29 5.63 6.41
CA GLN A 167 10.49 7.09 6.39
C GLN A 167 11.58 7.48 5.39
N GLU A 168 12.72 6.78 5.41
CA GLU A 168 13.82 7.04 4.50
C GLU A 168 13.41 6.85 3.03
N LEU A 169 12.66 5.79 2.73
CA LEU A 169 12.14 5.55 1.38
C LEU A 169 11.08 6.60 0.98
N LYS A 170 10.26 7.07 1.92
CA LYS A 170 9.31 8.17 1.64
C LYS A 170 10.04 9.48 1.33
N GLU A 171 11.14 9.77 2.01
CA GLU A 171 11.97 10.94 1.72
C GLU A 171 12.53 10.90 0.29
N VAL A 172 12.91 9.71 -0.19
CA VAL A 172 13.34 9.52 -1.59
C VAL A 172 12.19 9.73 -2.57
N CYS A 173 10.99 9.27 -2.23
CA CYS A 173 9.81 9.42 -3.08
C CYS A 173 9.36 10.89 -3.23
N LYS A 174 9.62 11.75 -2.24
CA LYS A 174 9.18 13.15 -2.23
C LYS A 174 7.66 13.27 -2.47
N GLU A 175 7.27 13.95 -3.54
CA GLU A 175 5.87 14.16 -3.95
C GLU A 175 5.23 12.91 -4.58
N ARG A 176 6.00 11.87 -4.87
CA ARG A 176 5.47 10.63 -5.45
C ARG A 176 4.85 9.75 -4.37
N HIS A 177 3.91 8.91 -4.78
CA HIS A 177 3.24 8.02 -3.85
C HIS A 177 4.13 6.86 -3.41
N LEU A 178 4.19 6.64 -2.11
CA LEU A 178 4.76 5.44 -1.51
C LEU A 178 3.62 4.51 -1.08
N LYS A 179 3.57 3.33 -1.67
CA LYS A 179 2.63 2.27 -1.32
C LYS A 179 3.35 1.18 -0.53
N VAL A 180 2.87 0.89 0.66
CA VAL A 180 3.54 -0.04 1.58
C VAL A 180 2.76 -1.34 1.66
N ILE A 181 3.36 -2.42 1.19
CA ILE A 181 2.82 -3.78 1.24
C ILE A 181 3.13 -4.38 2.60
N LEU A 182 2.08 -4.77 3.31
CA LEU A 182 2.18 -5.34 4.65
C LEU A 182 2.51 -6.83 4.65
N GLU A 183 2.23 -7.54 3.54
CA GLU A 183 2.29 -9.01 3.42
C GLU A 183 1.46 -9.68 4.52
N THR A 184 0.17 -9.41 4.51
CA THR A 184 -0.77 -9.74 5.59
C THR A 184 -0.81 -11.23 5.92
N GLY A 185 -0.56 -12.10 4.93
CA GLY A 185 -0.44 -13.54 5.14
C GLY A 185 0.72 -13.93 6.06
N ALA A 186 1.84 -13.20 6.02
CA ALA A 186 2.97 -13.40 6.89
C ALA A 186 2.74 -12.87 8.31
N LEU A 187 1.89 -11.86 8.47
CA LEU A 187 1.57 -11.24 9.77
C LEU A 187 0.64 -12.11 10.64
N LYS A 188 -0.12 -13.01 10.05
CA LYS A 188 -0.90 -14.11 10.68
C LYS A 188 -2.06 -13.72 11.60
N SER A 189 -2.19 -12.49 12.06
CA SER A 189 -3.27 -12.08 12.97
C SER A 189 -3.80 -10.68 12.65
N ALA A 190 -5.07 -10.47 12.92
CA ALA A 190 -5.71 -9.16 12.81
C ALA A 190 -5.00 -8.08 13.63
N SER A 191 -4.51 -8.44 14.81
CA SER A 191 -3.74 -7.54 15.67
C SER A 191 -2.44 -7.07 15.01
N ASN A 192 -1.68 -7.98 14.39
CA ASN A 192 -0.44 -7.62 13.69
C ASN A 192 -0.73 -6.80 12.43
N ILE A 193 -1.75 -7.18 11.65
CA ILE A 193 -2.17 -6.42 10.46
C ILE A 193 -2.52 -4.98 10.86
N LYS A 194 -3.29 -4.80 11.93
CA LYS A 194 -3.64 -3.45 12.42
C LYS A 194 -2.44 -2.65 12.88
N LYS A 195 -1.52 -3.26 13.63
CA LYS A 195 -0.27 -2.60 14.06
C LYS A 195 0.59 -2.18 12.88
N ALA A 196 0.83 -3.10 11.94
CA ALA A 196 1.62 -2.80 10.73
C ALA A 196 0.97 -1.69 9.89
N SER A 197 -0.36 -1.70 9.74
CA SER A 197 -1.11 -0.63 9.05
C SER A 197 -0.87 0.74 9.69
N ILE A 198 -1.04 0.82 11.02
CA ILE A 198 -0.88 2.08 11.77
C ILE A 198 0.56 2.58 11.66
N LEU A 199 1.55 1.70 11.85
CA LEU A 199 2.96 2.05 11.80
C LEU A 199 3.39 2.52 10.42
N SER A 200 2.96 1.83 9.35
CA SER A 200 3.24 2.23 7.97
C SER A 200 2.69 3.61 7.65
N MET A 201 1.43 3.89 8.01
CA MET A 201 0.82 5.20 7.84
C MET A 201 1.51 6.29 8.68
N TYR A 202 1.92 5.94 9.91
CA TYR A 202 2.66 6.86 10.79
C TYR A 202 4.04 7.21 10.23
N SER A 203 4.62 6.29 9.45
CA SER A 203 5.94 6.44 8.81
C SER A 203 5.88 7.10 7.43
N GLY A 204 4.70 7.54 6.96
CA GLY A 204 4.55 8.33 5.74
C GLY A 204 4.08 7.54 4.52
N ALA A 205 3.56 6.33 4.68
CA ALA A 205 2.91 5.61 3.59
C ALA A 205 1.68 6.39 3.09
N ASP A 206 1.61 6.63 1.78
CA ASP A 206 0.43 7.22 1.14
C ASP A 206 -0.66 6.16 0.93
N PHE A 207 -0.24 4.91 0.69
CA PHE A 207 -1.12 3.74 0.58
C PHE A 207 -0.57 2.58 1.40
N ILE A 208 -1.47 1.70 1.85
CA ILE A 208 -1.10 0.38 2.37
C ILE A 208 -1.74 -0.70 1.49
N LYS A 209 -0.97 -1.74 1.18
CA LYS A 209 -1.39 -2.88 0.34
C LYS A 209 -1.33 -4.17 1.15
N THR A 210 -2.16 -5.14 0.79
CA THR A 210 -2.23 -6.42 1.51
C THR A 210 -1.02 -7.31 1.26
N SER A 211 -0.61 -7.49 0.00
CA SER A 211 0.22 -8.62 -0.40
C SER A 211 1.10 -8.33 -1.62
N THR A 212 2.19 -9.05 -1.73
CA THR A 212 3.07 -9.05 -2.92
C THR A 212 2.51 -9.88 -4.08
N GLY A 213 1.56 -10.78 -3.82
CA GLY A 213 1.14 -11.81 -4.77
C GLY A 213 2.14 -12.98 -4.90
N LYS A 214 3.29 -12.92 -4.21
CA LYS A 214 4.35 -13.95 -4.27
C LYS A 214 4.29 -14.93 -3.09
N GLN A 215 3.47 -14.63 -2.07
CA GLN A 215 3.28 -15.46 -0.88
C GLN A 215 1.79 -15.72 -0.64
N GLN A 216 1.48 -16.91 -0.12
CA GLN A 216 0.12 -17.27 0.28
C GLN A 216 -0.02 -17.38 1.82
N PRO A 217 -1.19 -17.06 2.39
CA PRO A 217 -2.34 -16.47 1.71
C PRO A 217 -2.04 -15.04 1.26
N ALA A 218 -2.60 -14.64 0.11
CA ALA A 218 -2.53 -13.27 -0.39
C ALA A 218 -3.58 -12.38 0.30
N ALA A 219 -4.29 -11.52 -0.43
CA ALA A 219 -5.34 -10.69 0.13
C ALA A 219 -6.53 -11.55 0.63
N THR A 220 -7.02 -11.21 1.81
CA THR A 220 -8.26 -11.78 2.37
C THR A 220 -9.24 -10.67 2.76
N PRO A 221 -10.56 -10.93 2.75
CA PRO A 221 -11.55 -9.97 3.21
C PRO A 221 -11.30 -9.48 4.64
N GLU A 222 -10.82 -10.37 5.53
CA GLU A 222 -10.50 -10.05 6.92
C GLU A 222 -9.31 -9.08 7.01
N ALA A 223 -8.26 -9.33 6.24
CA ALA A 223 -7.11 -8.43 6.17
C ALA A 223 -7.52 -7.05 5.66
N ALA A 224 -8.27 -7.00 4.55
CA ALA A 224 -8.80 -5.76 3.98
C ALA A 224 -9.68 -5.01 4.99
N TYR A 225 -10.57 -5.70 5.70
CA TYR A 225 -11.41 -5.10 6.73
C TYR A 225 -10.59 -4.44 7.84
N VAL A 226 -9.58 -5.14 8.36
CA VAL A 226 -8.71 -4.62 9.43
C VAL A 226 -7.91 -3.41 8.97
N MET A 227 -7.40 -3.44 7.74
CA MET A 227 -6.69 -2.32 7.13
C MET A 227 -7.60 -1.11 6.95
N CYS A 228 -8.83 -1.28 6.44
CA CYS A 228 -9.84 -0.23 6.35
C CYS A 228 -10.18 0.37 7.72
N GLU A 229 -10.32 -0.46 8.76
CA GLU A 229 -10.53 0.03 10.12
C GLU A 229 -9.34 0.85 10.64
N ALA A 230 -8.10 0.41 10.37
CA ALA A 230 -6.91 1.15 10.75
C ALA A 230 -6.87 2.53 10.09
N ILE A 231 -7.14 2.61 8.79
CA ILE A 231 -7.24 3.85 8.01
C ILE A 231 -8.29 4.78 8.63
N ARG A 232 -9.51 4.30 8.80
CA ARG A 232 -10.62 5.08 9.37
C ARG A 232 -10.29 5.63 10.76
N ASN A 233 -9.65 4.83 11.60
CA ASN A 233 -9.27 5.22 12.94
C ASN A 233 -8.18 6.30 12.94
N THR A 234 -7.23 6.22 12.01
CA THR A 234 -6.16 7.20 11.86
C THR A 234 -6.71 8.54 11.36
N ILE A 235 -7.56 8.55 10.35
CA ILE A 235 -8.22 9.76 9.81
C ILE A 235 -9.03 10.45 10.91
N ARG A 236 -9.94 9.73 11.57
CA ARG A 236 -10.77 10.31 12.64
C ARG A 236 -9.94 10.95 13.75
N ARG A 237 -8.82 10.35 14.10
CA ARG A 237 -7.94 10.88 15.13
C ARG A 237 -7.22 12.15 14.70
N GLN A 238 -6.86 12.25 13.43
CA GLN A 238 -6.25 13.45 12.86
C GLN A 238 -7.27 14.59 12.77
N GLU A 239 -8.49 14.31 12.32
CA GLU A 239 -9.60 15.29 12.31
C GLU A 239 -9.90 15.82 13.71
N THR A 240 -9.97 14.95 14.73
CA THR A 240 -10.18 15.34 16.11
C THR A 240 -9.04 16.23 16.62
N ARG A 241 -7.80 15.94 16.26
CA ARG A 241 -6.62 16.74 16.62
C ARG A 241 -6.63 18.10 15.93
N LEU A 242 -6.98 18.15 14.64
CA LEU A 242 -7.10 19.41 13.89
C LEU A 242 -8.24 20.29 14.45
N ALA A 243 -9.40 19.72 14.76
CA ALA A 243 -10.51 20.41 15.37
C ALA A 243 -10.15 20.97 16.76
N SER A 244 -9.32 20.26 17.54
CA SER A 244 -8.86 20.72 18.84
C SER A 244 -7.81 21.84 18.77
N ASN A 245 -7.00 21.86 17.71
CA ASN A 245 -5.89 22.81 17.56
C ASN A 245 -6.27 24.10 16.81
N ARG A 246 -7.51 24.24 16.30
CA ARG A 246 -8.03 25.44 15.58
C ARG A 246 -7.02 26.09 14.63
N GLN A 247 -6.33 25.32 13.83
CA GLN A 247 -5.56 25.84 12.69
C GLN A 247 -6.16 25.25 11.42
N GLU A 248 -6.77 26.14 10.62
CA GLU A 248 -7.24 25.87 9.27
C GLU A 248 -6.03 25.73 8.36
N GLU A 249 -5.54 24.51 8.15
CA GLU A 249 -4.72 24.18 6.98
C GLU A 249 -5.08 22.80 6.44
N SER A 250 -5.66 22.89 5.25
CA SER A 250 -5.88 21.90 4.18
C SER A 250 -6.10 20.42 4.54
N ILE A 251 -7.37 20.05 4.55
CA ILE A 251 -7.91 18.69 4.55
C ILE A 251 -7.68 17.96 3.18
N GLN A 252 -6.94 18.55 2.25
CA GLN A 252 -6.88 18.03 0.86
C GLN A 252 -5.93 16.87 0.59
N SER A 253 -5.07 16.46 1.53
CA SER A 253 -4.06 15.42 1.26
C SER A 253 -4.40 14.01 1.74
N MET A 254 -5.58 13.76 2.31
CA MET A 254 -5.85 12.49 3.01
C MET A 254 -6.98 11.62 2.43
N THR A 255 -7.49 11.94 1.26
CA THR A 255 -8.69 11.27 0.73
C THR A 255 -8.39 10.04 -0.15
N GLN A 256 -7.14 9.62 -0.28
CA GLN A 256 -6.74 8.52 -1.18
C GLN A 256 -5.96 7.40 -0.49
N LEU A 257 -6.47 6.85 0.62
CA LEU A 257 -5.99 5.56 1.08
C LEU A 257 -6.82 4.45 0.45
N PHE A 258 -6.41 3.99 -0.74
CA PHE A 258 -7.01 2.86 -1.39
C PHE A 258 -6.36 1.55 -0.94
N ILE A 259 -7.20 0.54 -0.68
CA ILE A 259 -6.75 -0.84 -0.56
C ILE A 259 -6.78 -1.41 -1.98
N THR A 260 -5.62 -1.61 -2.58
CA THR A 260 -5.52 -2.36 -3.82
C THR A 260 -5.65 -3.84 -3.46
N LEU A 261 -6.79 -4.44 -3.80
CA LEU A 261 -6.98 -5.88 -3.79
C LEU A 261 -6.36 -6.42 -5.08
N LEU A 262 -5.30 -7.18 -4.93
CA LEU A 262 -4.75 -8.00 -6.02
C LEU A 262 -5.51 -9.30 -6.14
#